data_50fd8c5f669fef73fcd2680778daf9e5
#
_entry.id   50fd8c5f669fef73fcd2680778daf9e5
#
_cell.length_a   1.000
_cell.length_b   1.000
_cell.length_c   1.000
_cell.angle_alpha   90.00
_cell.angle_beta   90.00
_cell.angle_gamma   90.00
#
_symmetry.space_group_name_H-M   'P 1'
#
loop_
_entity.id
_entity.type
_entity.pdbx_description
1 polymer ?
#
loop_
_entity_poly.entity_id
_entity_poly.type
_entity_poly.pdbx_seq_one_letter_code
_entity_poly.pdbx_strand_id
1 'polypeptide(L)'
;GTLSNLKKELSYVQTKHNKDAMVVETSYAYTLDDSDGHGNTVREGNNDDSADATEPFTVQGQATFMRNLINAVNEAGGLGVYYWEPAWITVGDTTGLSEETAAARYEANKKIWEEKGSGWASSYSGEYDPKDAGKWYGGSAVDNQAMFYPDGTATAGLKVWNYVKTGAKVTKIGVEDIETADVTSEAGKEIELPKTVNVTYNTEKVEENVVWNTEGIDFSKAGTYTVEGTVKFSRKIERGAYKDKTS
;
A
#
# COMPACT_ATOMS: atom_id res chain seq x y z
N GLY A 1 -15.89 14.51 0.90
CA GLY A 1 -16.87 13.43 0.75
C GLY A 1 -16.92 12.50 1.94
N THR A 2 -18.07 11.86 2.20
CA THR A 2 -18.24 10.96 3.34
C THR A 2 -17.99 9.49 2.94
N LEU A 3 -17.60 8.64 3.88
CA LEU A 3 -17.47 7.20 3.66
C LEU A 3 -18.79 6.56 3.21
N SER A 4 -19.93 7.11 3.65
CA SER A 4 -21.26 6.66 3.20
C SER A 4 -21.47 6.92 1.71
N ASN A 5 -21.07 8.08 1.20
CA ASN A 5 -21.15 8.39 -0.23
C ASN A 5 -20.19 7.49 -1.03
N LEU A 6 -18.97 7.31 -0.55
CA LEU A 6 -18.01 6.40 -1.19
C LEU A 6 -18.58 4.99 -1.34
N LYS A 7 -19.20 4.44 -0.29
CA LYS A 7 -19.86 3.11 -0.38
C LYS A 7 -20.96 3.07 -1.43
N LYS A 8 -21.77 4.13 -1.54
CA LYS A 8 -22.82 4.22 -2.56
C LYS A 8 -22.25 4.22 -3.97
N GLU A 9 -21.20 5.01 -4.21
CA GLU A 9 -20.55 5.10 -5.53
C GLU A 9 -19.90 3.77 -5.93
N LEU A 10 -19.15 3.14 -5.03
CA LEU A 10 -18.56 1.82 -5.28
C LEU A 10 -19.65 0.78 -5.60
N SER A 11 -20.71 0.74 -4.80
CA SER A 11 -21.84 -0.19 -5.02
C SER A 11 -22.58 0.13 -6.33
N TYR A 12 -22.72 1.41 -6.68
CA TYR A 12 -23.33 1.83 -7.94
C TYR A 12 -22.54 1.31 -9.16
N VAL A 13 -21.21 1.50 -9.17
CA VAL A 13 -20.37 1.00 -10.26
C VAL A 13 -20.52 -0.51 -10.42
N GLN A 14 -20.50 -1.24 -9.32
CA GLN A 14 -20.62 -2.70 -9.34
C GLN A 14 -22.00 -3.17 -9.82
N THR A 15 -23.06 -2.58 -9.30
CA THR A 15 -24.43 -3.02 -9.60
C THR A 15 -24.91 -2.55 -10.96
N LYS A 16 -24.59 -1.31 -11.34
CA LYS A 16 -25.04 -0.69 -12.59
C LYS A 16 -24.22 -1.14 -13.79
N HIS A 17 -22.91 -1.28 -13.61
CA HIS A 17 -21.99 -1.53 -14.71
C HIS A 17 -21.37 -2.94 -14.68
N ASN A 18 -21.64 -3.72 -13.64
CA ASN A 18 -21.07 -5.05 -13.41
C ASN A 18 -19.51 -5.01 -13.52
N LYS A 19 -18.90 -3.99 -12.87
CA LYS A 19 -17.46 -3.76 -12.86
C LYS A 19 -16.96 -3.69 -11.44
N ASP A 20 -15.76 -4.20 -11.24
CA ASP A 20 -15.02 -3.98 -10.00
C ASP A 20 -14.60 -2.52 -9.90
N ALA A 21 -14.51 -2.02 -8.66
CA ALA A 21 -14.09 -0.66 -8.36
C ALA A 21 -13.12 -0.64 -7.19
N MET A 22 -12.22 0.36 -7.17
CA MET A 22 -11.27 0.59 -6.09
C MET A 22 -11.07 2.08 -5.87
N VAL A 23 -10.51 2.44 -4.72
CA VAL A 23 -10.01 3.78 -4.44
C VAL A 23 -8.54 3.82 -4.87
N VAL A 24 -8.23 4.56 -5.91
CA VAL A 24 -6.87 4.62 -6.49
C VAL A 24 -6.01 5.72 -5.89
N GLU A 25 -6.61 6.62 -5.10
CA GLU A 25 -5.92 7.73 -4.46
C GLU A 25 -6.68 8.16 -3.21
N THR A 26 -5.98 8.25 -2.08
CA THR A 26 -6.47 8.81 -0.81
C THR A 26 -5.30 9.20 0.05
N SER A 27 -5.51 10.18 0.93
CA SER A 27 -4.56 10.59 1.94
C SER A 27 -5.29 11.20 3.14
N TYR A 28 -4.59 11.43 4.24
CA TYR A 28 -5.12 12.11 5.42
C TYR A 28 -3.98 12.78 6.20
N ALA A 29 -4.17 14.02 6.61
CA ALA A 29 -3.14 14.74 7.35
C ALA A 29 -2.97 14.18 8.78
N TYR A 30 -1.71 13.99 9.21
CA TYR A 30 -1.38 13.60 10.58
C TYR A 30 -1.06 14.81 11.49
N THR A 31 -0.94 15.99 10.89
CA THR A 31 -0.73 17.29 11.58
C THR A 31 -1.26 18.41 10.69
N LEU A 32 -1.46 19.60 11.27
CA LEU A 32 -1.73 20.83 10.53
C LEU A 32 -0.47 21.68 10.34
N ASP A 33 0.65 21.27 10.95
CA ASP A 33 1.93 21.97 10.81
C ASP A 33 2.48 21.82 9.39
N ASP A 34 3.19 22.84 8.95
CA ASP A 34 3.92 22.90 7.71
C ASP A 34 5.41 22.71 7.99
N SER A 35 6.05 21.77 7.32
CA SER A 35 7.43 21.38 7.61
C SER A 35 8.45 21.87 6.58
N ASP A 36 8.02 22.42 5.45
CA ASP A 36 8.92 22.82 4.36
C ASP A 36 8.71 24.25 3.85
N GLY A 37 7.72 24.96 4.34
CA GLY A 37 7.39 26.32 3.95
C GLY A 37 6.58 26.44 2.65
N HIS A 38 6.23 25.33 2.01
CA HIS A 38 5.28 25.30 0.91
C HIS A 38 3.88 24.99 1.45
N GLY A 39 3.05 26.02 1.60
CA GLY A 39 1.78 25.95 2.34
C GLY A 39 0.90 24.74 2.02
N ASN A 40 0.62 23.94 3.03
CA ASN A 40 -0.19 22.74 2.93
C ASN A 40 -1.64 23.01 2.51
N THR A 41 -2.23 22.12 1.72
CA THR A 41 -3.67 22.15 1.37
C THR A 41 -4.53 21.95 2.60
N VAL A 42 -4.18 21.03 3.49
CA VAL A 42 -4.84 20.84 4.79
C VAL A 42 -4.02 21.54 5.85
N ARG A 43 -4.52 22.72 6.33
CA ARG A 43 -3.83 23.56 7.30
C ARG A 43 -4.83 24.30 8.20
N GLU A 44 -4.35 24.90 9.27
CA GLU A 44 -5.17 25.75 10.13
C GLU A 44 -5.76 26.94 9.35
N GLY A 45 -7.04 27.18 9.52
CA GLY A 45 -7.76 28.26 8.84
C GLY A 45 -8.21 27.98 7.40
N ASN A 46 -7.90 26.84 6.84
CA ASN A 46 -8.47 26.37 5.58
C ASN A 46 -9.75 25.58 5.86
N ASN A 47 -10.89 26.28 5.83
CA ASN A 47 -12.17 25.72 6.26
C ASN A 47 -12.74 24.67 5.29
N ASP A 48 -12.33 24.67 4.04
CA ASP A 48 -12.93 23.80 3.03
C ASP A 48 -12.43 22.35 3.14
N ASP A 49 -11.17 22.15 3.50
CA ASP A 49 -10.57 20.81 3.59
C ASP A 49 -10.65 20.20 5.00
N SER A 50 -10.72 21.03 6.04
CA SER A 50 -10.82 20.55 7.43
C SER A 50 -12.26 20.39 7.93
N ALA A 51 -13.24 21.07 7.32
CA ALA A 51 -14.65 21.05 7.76
C ALA A 51 -15.29 19.65 7.65
N ASP A 52 -14.85 18.83 6.71
CA ASP A 52 -15.33 17.45 6.50
C ASP A 52 -14.44 16.41 7.20
N ALA A 53 -13.45 16.82 7.98
CA ALA A 53 -12.57 15.92 8.70
C ALA A 53 -13.36 15.12 9.74
N THR A 54 -13.33 13.80 9.65
CA THR A 54 -14.03 12.90 10.57
C THR A 54 -13.18 12.51 11.77
N GLU A 55 -11.86 12.66 11.65
CA GLU A 55 -10.88 12.28 12.66
C GLU A 55 -9.97 13.48 12.99
N PRO A 56 -9.38 13.55 14.19
CA PRO A 56 -8.39 14.57 14.50
C PRO A 56 -7.17 14.49 13.58
N PHE A 57 -6.56 15.62 13.23
CA PHE A 57 -5.29 15.67 12.49
C PHE A 57 -4.12 15.27 13.41
N THR A 58 -4.00 13.99 13.62
CA THR A 58 -2.96 13.34 14.44
C THR A 58 -2.55 12.03 13.78
N VAL A 59 -1.41 11.49 14.15
CA VAL A 59 -0.96 10.16 13.69
C VAL A 59 -2.02 9.08 13.95
N GLN A 60 -2.68 9.13 15.11
CA GLN A 60 -3.77 8.22 15.43
C GLN A 60 -5.02 8.48 14.57
N GLY A 61 -5.35 9.75 14.33
CA GLY A 61 -6.50 10.13 13.49
C GLY A 61 -6.28 9.68 12.04
N GLN A 62 -5.10 9.89 11.47
CA GLN A 62 -4.72 9.37 10.15
C GLN A 62 -4.90 7.84 10.08
N ALA A 63 -4.40 7.10 11.06
CA ALA A 63 -4.54 5.65 11.10
C ALA A 63 -6.01 5.21 11.25
N THR A 64 -6.80 5.93 12.06
CA THR A 64 -8.23 5.64 12.25
C THR A 64 -9.01 5.90 10.97
N PHE A 65 -8.76 7.03 10.30
CA PHE A 65 -9.35 7.35 9.00
C PHE A 65 -9.07 6.26 7.97
N MET A 66 -7.81 5.86 7.82
CA MET A 66 -7.41 4.82 6.87
C MET A 66 -8.08 3.47 7.16
N ARG A 67 -8.14 3.08 8.41
CA ARG A 67 -8.85 1.85 8.81
C ARG A 67 -10.34 1.92 8.46
N ASN A 68 -11.00 3.05 8.75
CA ASN A 68 -12.41 3.25 8.47
C ASN A 68 -12.69 3.28 6.96
N LEU A 69 -11.82 3.92 6.17
CA LEU A 69 -11.90 3.94 4.72
C LEU A 69 -11.76 2.53 4.12
N ILE A 70 -10.73 1.80 4.52
CA ILE A 70 -10.48 0.43 4.03
C ILE A 70 -11.66 -0.48 4.38
N ASN A 71 -12.21 -0.36 5.59
CA ASN A 71 -13.42 -1.09 5.98
C ASN A 71 -14.62 -0.73 5.11
N ALA A 72 -14.85 0.56 4.84
CA ALA A 72 -15.94 1.02 3.99
C ALA A 72 -15.83 0.49 2.56
N VAL A 73 -14.63 0.49 1.99
CA VAL A 73 -14.34 -0.06 0.66
C VAL A 73 -14.60 -1.57 0.64
N ASN A 74 -14.14 -2.29 1.66
CA ASN A 74 -14.36 -3.72 1.79
C ASN A 74 -15.84 -4.08 1.94
N GLU A 75 -16.59 -3.37 2.79
CA GLU A 75 -18.04 -3.57 2.96
C GLU A 75 -18.83 -3.32 1.67
N ALA A 76 -18.38 -2.36 0.87
CA ALA A 76 -18.97 -2.08 -0.45
C ALA A 76 -18.55 -3.09 -1.54
N GLY A 77 -17.69 -4.06 -1.22
CA GLY A 77 -17.15 -5.03 -2.18
C GLY A 77 -16.09 -4.45 -3.12
N GLY A 78 -15.49 -3.31 -2.77
CA GLY A 78 -14.38 -2.71 -3.52
C GLY A 78 -13.10 -3.54 -3.44
N LEU A 79 -12.22 -3.41 -4.44
CA LEU A 79 -11.00 -4.21 -4.54
C LEU A 79 -9.90 -3.77 -3.57
N GLY A 80 -9.88 -2.48 -3.17
CA GLY A 80 -8.84 -1.96 -2.28
C GLY A 80 -8.68 -0.45 -2.33
N VAL A 81 -7.59 0.01 -1.69
CA VAL A 81 -7.26 1.41 -1.53
C VAL A 81 -5.77 1.61 -1.81
N TYR A 82 -5.44 2.65 -2.55
CA TYR A 82 -4.07 3.15 -2.69
C TYR A 82 -3.92 4.44 -1.91
N TYR A 83 -2.87 4.51 -1.10
CA TYR A 83 -2.50 5.72 -0.40
C TYR A 83 -1.63 6.60 -1.30
N TRP A 84 -1.96 7.89 -1.39
CA TRP A 84 -1.22 8.85 -2.18
C TRP A 84 0.04 9.29 -1.44
N GLU A 85 1.19 9.16 -2.09
CA GLU A 85 2.51 9.63 -1.62
C GLU A 85 2.79 9.38 -0.12
N PRO A 86 2.76 8.12 0.35
CA PRO A 86 2.91 7.82 1.77
C PRO A 86 4.31 8.13 2.32
N ALA A 87 5.30 8.22 1.46
CA ALA A 87 6.72 8.34 1.82
C ALA A 87 7.31 9.70 1.45
N TRP A 88 6.53 10.76 1.50
CA TRP A 88 7.05 12.11 1.29
C TRP A 88 7.95 12.54 2.43
N ILE A 89 9.22 12.80 2.10
CA ILE A 89 10.20 13.35 3.04
C ILE A 89 10.34 14.82 2.71
N THR A 90 9.98 15.67 3.65
CA THR A 90 10.03 17.11 3.50
C THR A 90 11.45 17.62 3.42
N VAL A 91 11.62 18.76 2.77
CA VAL A 91 12.85 19.53 2.72
C VAL A 91 12.84 20.64 3.80
N GLY A 92 13.95 21.29 4.03
CA GLY A 92 14.02 22.31 5.09
C GLY A 92 13.26 23.59 4.74
N ASP A 93 12.58 24.15 5.74
CA ASP A 93 11.88 25.42 5.66
C ASP A 93 12.84 26.60 5.43
N THR A 94 12.43 27.56 4.60
CA THR A 94 13.15 28.80 4.31
C THR A 94 12.46 30.05 4.87
N THR A 95 11.34 29.90 5.55
CA THR A 95 10.55 31.00 6.09
C THR A 95 11.35 31.78 7.13
N GLY A 96 11.38 33.11 6.99
CA GLY A 96 12.06 33.99 7.93
C GLY A 96 13.59 33.98 7.89
N LEU A 97 14.20 33.26 6.95
CA LEU A 97 15.67 33.29 6.76
C LEU A 97 16.11 34.54 5.98
N SER A 98 17.35 34.98 6.20
CA SER A 98 17.98 35.96 5.33
C SER A 98 18.18 35.40 3.92
N GLU A 99 18.32 36.30 2.92
CA GLU A 99 18.54 35.87 1.51
C GLU A 99 19.72 34.90 1.36
N GLU A 100 20.84 35.18 2.04
CA GLU A 100 22.04 34.34 1.98
C GLU A 100 21.77 32.95 2.61
N THR A 101 21.11 32.92 3.77
CA THR A 101 20.78 31.67 4.46
C THR A 101 19.71 30.88 3.70
N ALA A 102 18.73 31.56 3.09
CA ALA A 102 17.73 30.93 2.25
C ALA A 102 18.36 30.30 1.01
N ALA A 103 19.29 31.00 0.34
CA ALA A 103 20.01 30.44 -0.83
C ALA A 103 20.78 29.17 -0.48
N ALA A 104 21.49 29.16 0.67
CA ALA A 104 22.17 27.96 1.15
C ALA A 104 21.19 26.81 1.48
N ARG A 105 20.01 27.14 2.02
CA ARG A 105 18.94 26.18 2.30
C ARG A 105 18.34 25.61 1.01
N TYR A 106 18.11 26.42 -0.03
CA TYR A 106 17.64 25.92 -1.31
C TYR A 106 18.60 24.91 -1.92
N GLU A 107 19.90 25.19 -1.90
CA GLU A 107 20.91 24.24 -2.41
C GLU A 107 20.92 22.94 -1.58
N ALA A 108 20.74 23.01 -0.28
CA ALA A 108 20.61 21.83 0.57
C ALA A 108 19.32 21.05 0.26
N ASN A 109 18.20 21.73 0.11
CA ASN A 109 16.90 21.15 -0.25
C ASN A 109 16.95 20.47 -1.62
N LYS A 110 17.60 21.12 -2.60
CA LYS A 110 17.83 20.56 -3.93
C LYS A 110 18.56 19.23 -3.85
N LYS A 111 19.62 19.14 -3.06
CA LYS A 111 20.39 17.89 -2.86
C LYS A 111 19.53 16.80 -2.21
N ILE A 112 18.76 17.15 -1.19
CA ILE A 112 17.83 16.20 -0.54
C ILE A 112 16.82 15.69 -1.55
N TRP A 113 16.24 16.59 -2.35
CA TRP A 113 15.24 16.21 -3.34
C TRP A 113 15.83 15.35 -4.46
N GLU A 114 16.99 15.70 -4.99
CA GLU A 114 17.71 14.94 -6.02
C GLU A 114 18.11 13.54 -5.52
N GLU A 115 18.52 13.43 -4.25
CA GLU A 115 18.95 12.17 -3.63
C GLU A 115 17.76 11.28 -3.26
N LYS A 116 16.69 11.85 -2.68
CA LYS A 116 15.57 11.10 -2.07
C LYS A 116 14.29 11.16 -2.89
N GLY A 117 14.19 12.05 -3.86
CA GLY A 117 13.00 12.21 -4.70
C GLY A 117 11.77 12.68 -3.91
N SER A 118 11.96 13.43 -2.82
CA SER A 118 10.86 13.95 -2.02
C SER A 118 10.28 15.23 -2.58
N GLY A 119 8.98 15.40 -2.46
CA GLY A 119 8.29 16.65 -2.63
C GLY A 119 7.77 16.94 -4.03
N TRP A 120 7.33 18.16 -4.17
CA TRP A 120 6.56 18.66 -5.30
C TRP A 120 7.43 19.23 -6.44
N ALA A 121 8.50 19.95 -6.09
CA ALA A 121 9.32 20.62 -7.09
C ALA A 121 10.12 19.62 -7.92
N SER A 122 9.87 19.61 -9.21
CA SER A 122 10.56 18.81 -10.23
C SER A 122 10.69 19.60 -11.51
N SER A 123 11.31 19.05 -12.53
CA SER A 123 11.35 19.67 -13.87
C SER A 123 9.96 19.92 -14.45
N TYR A 124 8.99 19.07 -14.12
CA TYR A 124 7.59 19.25 -14.53
C TYR A 124 6.90 20.39 -13.79
N SER A 125 7.18 20.60 -12.51
CA SER A 125 6.63 21.73 -11.76
C SER A 125 6.96 23.07 -12.43
N GLY A 126 8.13 23.19 -13.06
CA GLY A 126 8.53 24.38 -13.80
C GLY A 126 7.60 24.76 -14.94
N GLU A 127 6.86 23.83 -15.52
CA GLU A 127 5.94 24.07 -16.63
C GLU A 127 4.59 24.60 -16.16
N TYR A 128 4.05 24.08 -15.04
CA TYR A 128 2.73 24.46 -14.54
C TYR A 128 2.75 25.27 -13.23
N ASP A 129 3.88 25.28 -12.53
CA ASP A 129 4.09 26.11 -11.35
C ASP A 129 5.46 26.82 -11.36
N PRO A 130 5.70 27.74 -12.32
CA PRO A 130 7.01 28.39 -12.48
C PRO A 130 7.35 29.35 -11.32
N LYS A 131 6.37 29.70 -10.47
CA LYS A 131 6.61 30.59 -9.32
C LYS A 131 7.24 29.88 -8.16
N ASP A 132 6.89 28.59 -7.97
CA ASP A 132 7.32 27.79 -6.82
C ASP A 132 8.40 26.75 -7.22
N ALA A 133 8.39 26.30 -8.48
CA ALA A 133 9.40 25.36 -8.97
C ALA A 133 10.81 25.93 -8.82
N GLY A 134 11.69 25.15 -8.24
CA GLY A 134 13.06 25.55 -7.94
C GLY A 134 13.20 26.50 -6.74
N LYS A 135 12.10 27.09 -6.27
CA LYS A 135 12.12 27.94 -5.08
C LYS A 135 12.11 27.11 -3.80
N TRP A 136 11.26 26.08 -3.76
CA TRP A 136 11.09 25.22 -2.60
C TRP A 136 11.82 23.89 -2.72
N TYR A 137 12.15 23.46 -3.93
CA TYR A 137 12.82 22.22 -4.25
C TYR A 137 12.37 21.05 -3.40
N GLY A 138 11.26 20.47 -3.81
CA GLY A 138 10.68 19.36 -3.06
C GLY A 138 9.72 19.80 -1.96
N GLY A 139 9.42 21.09 -1.84
CA GLY A 139 8.32 21.57 -1.02
C GLY A 139 7.01 20.99 -1.53
N SER A 140 6.12 20.65 -0.60
CA SER A 140 4.90 19.94 -0.89
C SER A 140 3.68 20.55 -0.21
N ALA A 141 2.62 20.73 -0.97
CA ALA A 141 1.32 21.11 -0.42
C ALA A 141 0.63 20.00 0.39
N VAL A 142 1.24 18.83 0.53
CA VAL A 142 0.65 17.64 1.19
C VAL A 142 1.66 16.82 2.01
N ASP A 143 2.78 17.40 2.39
CA ASP A 143 3.82 16.76 3.20
C ASP A 143 3.28 16.27 4.55
N ASN A 144 2.33 17.00 5.14
CA ASN A 144 1.65 16.62 6.36
C ASN A 144 0.68 15.42 6.22
N GLN A 145 0.52 14.89 5.00
CA GLN A 145 -0.28 13.70 4.71
C GLN A 145 0.59 12.44 4.55
N ALA A 146 1.91 12.57 4.61
CA ALA A 146 2.82 11.42 4.60
C ALA A 146 2.63 10.51 5.82
N MET A 147 3.17 9.28 5.74
CA MET A 147 3.27 8.35 6.87
C MET A 147 4.67 8.34 7.51
N PHE A 148 5.42 9.39 7.23
CA PHE A 148 6.76 9.62 7.76
C PHE A 148 6.84 11.05 8.30
N TYR A 149 7.65 11.24 9.33
CA TYR A 149 8.00 12.55 9.85
C TYR A 149 8.98 13.28 8.93
N PRO A 150 9.16 14.60 9.07
CA PRO A 150 10.10 15.39 8.27
C PRO A 150 11.56 14.90 8.34
N ASP A 151 11.94 14.22 9.42
CA ASP A 151 13.26 13.62 9.58
C ASP A 151 13.42 12.27 8.85
N GLY A 152 12.36 11.79 8.17
CA GLY A 152 12.34 10.53 7.46
C GLY A 152 12.03 9.31 8.33
N THR A 153 11.77 9.49 9.62
CA THR A 153 11.34 8.37 10.48
C THR A 153 9.87 8.03 10.27
N ALA A 154 9.54 6.73 10.26
CA ALA A 154 8.16 6.29 10.09
C ALA A 154 7.28 6.70 11.27
N THR A 155 6.09 7.22 11.00
CA THR A 155 5.08 7.44 12.05
C THR A 155 4.53 6.11 12.55
N ALA A 156 4.00 6.10 13.76
CA ALA A 156 3.30 4.92 14.29
C ALA A 156 2.07 4.55 13.44
N GLY A 157 1.52 5.51 12.70
CA GLY A 157 0.39 5.34 11.77
C GLY A 157 0.68 4.35 10.64
N LEU A 158 1.95 4.22 10.22
CA LEU A 158 2.34 3.25 9.18
C LEU A 158 1.96 1.80 9.56
N LYS A 159 1.85 1.49 10.86
CA LYS A 159 1.44 0.17 11.34
C LYS A 159 -0.02 -0.17 11.02
N VAL A 160 -0.84 0.78 10.59
CA VAL A 160 -2.24 0.53 10.21
C VAL A 160 -2.33 -0.59 9.17
N TRP A 161 -1.38 -0.66 8.24
CA TRP A 161 -1.34 -1.67 7.19
C TRP A 161 -1.20 -3.11 7.73
N ASN A 162 -0.58 -3.27 8.90
CA ASN A 162 -0.49 -4.57 9.56
C ASN A 162 -1.80 -4.97 10.24
N TYR A 163 -2.62 -3.99 10.62
CA TYR A 163 -3.82 -4.23 11.45
C TYR A 163 -5.13 -4.16 10.67
N VAL A 164 -5.13 -3.74 9.41
CA VAL A 164 -6.36 -3.66 8.59
C VAL A 164 -7.03 -5.03 8.43
N LYS A 165 -6.26 -6.11 8.40
CA LYS A 165 -6.79 -7.48 8.28
C LYS A 165 -7.58 -7.92 9.51
N THR A 166 -7.31 -7.38 10.69
CA THR A 166 -7.93 -7.83 11.95
C THR A 166 -9.27 -7.17 12.24
N GLY A 167 -9.60 -6.06 11.58
CA GLY A 167 -10.84 -5.30 11.78
C GLY A 167 -11.77 -5.24 10.58
N ALA A 168 -11.28 -5.56 9.37
CA ALA A 168 -12.09 -5.55 8.16
C ALA A 168 -12.74 -6.92 7.91
N LYS A 169 -13.99 -6.91 7.45
CA LYS A 169 -14.66 -8.12 6.99
C LYS A 169 -14.13 -8.46 5.59
N VAL A 170 -13.40 -9.57 5.48
CA VAL A 170 -12.93 -10.04 4.18
C VAL A 170 -14.09 -10.63 3.39
N THR A 171 -14.36 -10.05 2.23
CA THR A 171 -15.44 -10.49 1.33
C THR A 171 -14.96 -11.40 0.21
N LYS A 172 -13.69 -11.28 -0.18
CA LYS A 172 -13.07 -12.08 -1.24
C LYS A 172 -11.86 -12.83 -0.69
N ILE A 173 -11.81 -14.12 -0.91
CA ILE A 173 -10.71 -14.97 -0.48
C ILE A 173 -9.72 -15.10 -1.64
N GLY A 174 -8.46 -14.74 -1.37
CA GLY A 174 -7.35 -14.87 -2.29
C GLY A 174 -6.20 -15.67 -1.67
N VAL A 175 -5.41 -16.32 -2.51
CA VAL A 175 -4.19 -17.02 -2.11
C VAL A 175 -3.02 -16.04 -2.15
N GLU A 176 -2.28 -15.93 -1.06
CA GLU A 176 -1.07 -15.09 -0.94
C GLU A 176 0.20 -15.91 -1.17
N ASP A 177 0.22 -17.15 -0.71
CA ASP A 177 1.38 -18.04 -0.83
C ASP A 177 0.98 -19.51 -0.76
N ILE A 178 1.79 -20.37 -1.39
CA ILE A 178 1.71 -21.83 -1.29
C ILE A 178 3.11 -22.33 -0.95
N GLU A 179 3.27 -22.99 0.19
CA GLU A 179 4.56 -23.53 0.60
C GLU A 179 4.98 -24.69 -0.30
N THR A 180 6.25 -24.69 -0.71
CA THR A 180 6.86 -25.82 -1.38
C THR A 180 7.18 -26.93 -0.38
N ALA A 181 7.22 -28.18 -0.85
CA ALA A 181 7.57 -29.32 -0.01
C ALA A 181 8.84 -29.98 -0.55
N ASP A 182 9.86 -30.08 0.29
CA ASP A 182 11.09 -30.81 -0.03
C ASP A 182 11.02 -32.23 0.53
N VAL A 183 11.23 -33.22 -0.33
CA VAL A 183 11.23 -34.65 0.03
C VAL A 183 12.54 -35.29 -0.39
N THR A 184 13.17 -36.03 0.49
CA THR A 184 14.38 -36.78 0.21
C THR A 184 14.10 -38.27 0.38
N SER A 185 14.54 -39.06 -0.61
CA SER A 185 14.47 -40.54 -0.58
C SER A 185 15.69 -41.15 -1.25
N GLU A 186 15.90 -42.44 -1.04
CA GLU A 186 16.93 -43.19 -1.74
C GLU A 186 16.48 -43.58 -3.17
N ALA A 187 17.37 -43.51 -4.13
CA ALA A 187 17.06 -43.88 -5.52
C ALA A 187 16.51 -45.32 -5.60
N GLY A 188 15.41 -45.50 -6.31
CA GLY A 188 14.72 -46.78 -6.46
C GLY A 188 13.83 -47.18 -5.29
N LYS A 189 13.71 -46.35 -4.26
CA LYS A 189 12.69 -46.48 -3.20
C LYS A 189 11.41 -45.74 -3.59
N GLU A 190 10.31 -46.20 -3.05
CA GLU A 190 9.04 -45.49 -3.16
C GLU A 190 9.15 -44.13 -2.46
N ILE A 191 8.74 -43.07 -3.15
CA ILE A 191 8.71 -41.70 -2.62
C ILE A 191 7.30 -41.42 -2.13
N GLU A 192 7.18 -41.12 -0.85
CA GLU A 192 5.94 -40.61 -0.27
C GLU A 192 5.92 -39.06 -0.37
N LEU A 193 5.22 -38.56 -1.37
CA LEU A 193 4.95 -37.11 -1.48
C LEU A 193 3.87 -36.70 -0.49
N PRO A 194 3.97 -35.49 0.11
CA PRO A 194 2.95 -34.99 1.06
C PRO A 194 1.56 -34.95 0.42
N LYS A 195 0.55 -35.33 1.17
CA LYS A 195 -0.86 -35.29 0.70
C LYS A 195 -1.44 -33.88 0.77
N THR A 196 -0.83 -33.03 1.58
CA THR A 196 -1.27 -31.65 1.83
C THR A 196 -0.09 -30.70 1.75
N VAL A 197 -0.37 -29.44 1.47
CA VAL A 197 0.57 -28.32 1.54
C VAL A 197 -0.09 -27.15 2.28
N ASN A 198 0.72 -26.32 2.93
CA ASN A 198 0.22 -25.12 3.56
C ASN A 198 -0.05 -24.04 2.52
N VAL A 199 -1.25 -23.51 2.55
CA VAL A 199 -1.69 -22.36 1.73
C VAL A 199 -1.98 -21.18 2.66
N THR A 200 -1.33 -20.07 2.38
CA THR A 200 -1.60 -18.81 3.05
C THR A 200 -2.64 -18.03 2.24
N TYR A 201 -3.82 -17.92 2.81
CA TYR A 201 -4.87 -17.04 2.31
C TYR A 201 -4.72 -15.64 2.92
N ASN A 202 -5.36 -14.65 2.33
CA ASN A 202 -5.44 -13.30 2.89
C ASN A 202 -6.23 -13.22 4.23
N THR A 203 -6.76 -14.34 4.71
CA THR A 203 -7.52 -14.46 5.97
C THR A 203 -6.83 -15.36 6.99
N GLU A 204 -6.22 -16.44 6.53
CA GLU A 204 -5.71 -17.52 7.39
C GLU A 204 -4.75 -18.42 6.65
N LYS A 205 -3.97 -19.22 7.38
CA LYS A 205 -3.14 -20.30 6.82
C LYS A 205 -3.86 -21.62 7.03
N VAL A 206 -4.00 -22.41 5.96
CA VAL A 206 -4.75 -23.66 5.93
C VAL A 206 -3.95 -24.74 5.22
N GLU A 207 -4.02 -25.94 5.73
CA GLU A 207 -3.51 -27.14 5.09
C GLU A 207 -4.50 -27.61 4.01
N GLU A 208 -4.07 -27.62 2.74
CA GLU A 208 -4.90 -27.96 1.59
C GLU A 208 -4.39 -29.23 0.90
N ASN A 209 -5.31 -30.02 0.36
CA ASN A 209 -4.94 -31.22 -0.41
C ASN A 209 -4.22 -30.86 -1.70
N VAL A 210 -3.18 -31.63 -2.03
CA VAL A 210 -2.41 -31.50 -3.27
C VAL A 210 -2.38 -32.82 -4.04
N VAL A 211 -2.42 -32.72 -5.35
CA VAL A 211 -2.24 -33.83 -6.28
C VAL A 211 -0.98 -33.58 -7.07
N TRP A 212 0.02 -34.45 -6.91
CA TRP A 212 1.30 -34.34 -7.57
C TRP A 212 1.26 -35.01 -8.96
N ASN A 213 1.86 -34.34 -9.94
CA ASN A 213 2.06 -34.90 -11.26
C ASN A 213 3.45 -35.53 -11.34
N THR A 214 3.51 -36.85 -11.26
CA THR A 214 4.77 -37.65 -11.36
C THR A 214 4.98 -38.25 -12.73
N GLU A 215 4.14 -37.93 -13.72
CA GLU A 215 4.23 -38.48 -15.06
C GLU A 215 5.58 -38.15 -15.72
N GLY A 216 6.26 -39.17 -16.25
CA GLY A 216 7.56 -39.01 -16.90
C GLY A 216 8.76 -38.86 -15.99
N ILE A 217 8.60 -38.94 -14.67
CA ILE A 217 9.70 -38.86 -13.71
C ILE A 217 10.17 -40.25 -13.32
N ASP A 218 11.46 -40.51 -13.52
CA ASP A 218 12.12 -41.82 -13.20
C ASP A 218 12.88 -41.71 -11.87
N PHE A 219 12.20 -41.95 -10.76
CA PHE A 219 12.78 -41.93 -9.41
C PHE A 219 13.77 -43.10 -9.12
N SER A 220 13.98 -44.03 -10.06
CA SER A 220 15.00 -45.07 -9.90
C SER A 220 16.43 -44.53 -10.04
N LYS A 221 16.59 -43.34 -10.59
CA LYS A 221 17.88 -42.67 -10.78
C LYS A 221 18.12 -41.64 -9.70
N ALA A 222 19.34 -41.52 -9.24
CA ALA A 222 19.74 -40.47 -8.32
C ALA A 222 19.73 -39.10 -9.03
N GLY A 223 19.14 -38.09 -8.42
CA GLY A 223 19.04 -36.73 -8.96
C GLY A 223 18.10 -35.87 -8.15
N THR A 224 18.00 -34.60 -8.51
CA THR A 224 17.00 -33.66 -7.98
C THR A 224 15.91 -33.53 -9.04
N TYR A 225 14.67 -33.69 -8.60
CA TYR A 225 13.50 -33.63 -9.46
C TYR A 225 12.56 -32.53 -8.93
N THR A 226 12.01 -31.72 -9.82
CA THR A 226 10.91 -30.81 -9.51
C THR A 226 9.61 -31.49 -9.91
N VAL A 227 8.69 -31.61 -8.95
CA VAL A 227 7.39 -32.24 -9.15
C VAL A 227 6.30 -31.19 -9.04
N GLU A 228 5.51 -31.04 -10.08
CA GLU A 228 4.38 -30.10 -10.07
C GLU A 228 3.21 -30.65 -9.24
N GLY A 229 2.65 -29.82 -8.37
CA GLY A 229 1.48 -30.14 -7.56
C GLY A 229 0.29 -29.25 -7.92
N THR A 230 -0.90 -29.84 -8.00
CA THR A 230 -2.15 -29.11 -8.13
C THR A 230 -2.88 -29.09 -6.79
N VAL A 231 -3.01 -27.92 -6.20
CA VAL A 231 -3.72 -27.74 -4.93
C VAL A 231 -5.22 -27.72 -5.14
N LYS A 232 -5.95 -28.46 -4.29
CA LYS A 232 -7.40 -28.47 -4.24
C LYS A 232 -7.86 -27.56 -3.10
N PHE A 233 -8.13 -26.33 -3.44
CA PHE A 233 -8.57 -25.34 -2.45
C PHE A 233 -9.92 -25.69 -1.83
N SER A 234 -9.98 -25.70 -0.51
CA SER A 234 -11.23 -25.86 0.26
C SER A 234 -12.06 -24.57 0.28
N ARG A 235 -11.44 -23.44 -0.05
CA ARG A 235 -12.07 -22.12 -0.13
C ARG A 235 -12.47 -21.79 -1.56
N LYS A 236 -13.55 -21.04 -1.72
CA LYS A 236 -13.93 -20.48 -3.02
C LYS A 236 -13.02 -19.28 -3.32
N ILE A 237 -12.05 -19.51 -4.18
CA ILE A 237 -11.09 -18.49 -4.62
C ILE A 237 -11.75 -17.61 -5.70
N GLU A 238 -11.65 -16.30 -5.57
CA GLU A 238 -12.08 -15.35 -6.60
C GLU A 238 -11.08 -15.32 -7.77
N ARG A 239 -11.58 -15.35 -9.01
CA ARG A 239 -10.72 -15.27 -10.20
C ARG A 239 -9.91 -13.97 -10.20
N GLY A 240 -8.59 -14.09 -10.41
CA GLY A 240 -7.66 -12.96 -10.47
C GLY A 240 -6.96 -12.65 -9.14
N ALA A 241 -7.35 -13.30 -8.04
CA ALA A 241 -6.67 -13.18 -6.75
C ALA A 241 -5.36 -13.96 -6.67
N TYR A 242 -5.08 -14.82 -7.65
CA TYR A 242 -3.85 -15.59 -7.76
C TYR A 242 -3.45 -15.75 -9.23
N LYS A 243 -2.23 -15.37 -9.57
CA LYS A 243 -1.58 -15.80 -10.81
C LYS A 243 -0.82 -17.06 -10.48
N ASP A 244 -1.08 -18.15 -11.20
CA ASP A 244 -0.33 -19.38 -11.09
C ASP A 244 1.16 -19.09 -10.99
N LYS A 245 1.73 -19.25 -9.80
CA LYS A 245 3.16 -19.41 -9.65
C LYS A 245 3.43 -20.86 -10.00
N THR A 246 3.74 -21.13 -11.25
CA THR A 246 4.47 -22.33 -11.61
C THR A 246 5.87 -22.20 -11.01
N SER A 247 6.13 -22.92 -9.97
CA SER A 247 7.49 -23.10 -9.42
C SER A 247 8.19 -24.24 -10.12
#